data_2815cd01f6ae030c9d1006d591cb4196
#
_entry.id   2815cd01f6ae030c9d1006d591cb4196
#
_cell.length_a   1.000
_cell.length_b   1.000
_cell.length_c   1.000
_cell.angle_alpha   90.00
_cell.angle_beta   90.00
_cell.angle_gamma   90.00
#
_symmetry.space_group_name_H-M   'P 1'
#
loop_
_entity.id
_entity.type
_entity.pdbx_description
1 polymer ?
#
loop_
_entity_poly.entity_id
_entity_poly.type
_entity_poly.pdbx_seq_one_letter_code
_entity_poly.pdbx_strand_id
1 'polypeptide(L)'
;MKVYFNNSCNICRAEINLYKKQNIKDIEWIDITDNKSAELETLKDDKALLRRLHIKDGEKVISGAEAFLLVWKKIPKYKFLYTFFKMPIIFNLFSYFYEIIAFFLYLKNKKQLSN
;
A
#
# COMPACT_ATOMS: atom_id res chain seq x y z
N MET A 1 -11.96 -5.19 -2.28
CA MET A 1 -10.60 -4.69 -2.56
C MET A 1 -9.63 -5.25 -1.54
N LYS A 2 -8.54 -5.82 -2.00
CA LYS A 2 -7.49 -6.34 -1.10
C LYS A 2 -6.34 -5.35 -1.06
N VAL A 3 -5.83 -5.07 0.14
CA VAL A 3 -4.69 -4.17 0.35
C VAL A 3 -3.55 -4.97 0.97
N TYR A 4 -2.41 -5.01 0.28
CA TYR A 4 -1.24 -5.78 0.71
C TYR A 4 -0.25 -4.83 1.37
N PHE A 5 0.02 -5.05 2.64
CA PHE A 5 0.87 -4.16 3.44
C PHE A 5 1.91 -4.96 4.23
N ASN A 6 2.95 -4.28 4.69
CA ASN A 6 4.02 -4.92 5.45
C ASN A 6 3.81 -4.72 6.95
N ASN A 7 3.29 -5.74 7.63
CA ASN A 7 3.03 -5.68 9.06
C ASN A 7 4.32 -5.70 9.90
N SER A 8 5.44 -6.10 9.30
CA SER A 8 6.73 -6.11 9.98
C SER A 8 7.40 -4.73 10.02
N CYS A 9 6.89 -3.78 9.26
CA CYS A 9 7.38 -2.41 9.26
C CYS A 9 6.56 -1.58 10.25
N ASN A 10 7.22 -1.01 11.26
CA ASN A 10 6.51 -0.25 12.30
C ASN A 10 5.73 0.94 11.75
N ILE A 11 6.32 1.68 10.82
CA ILE A 11 5.68 2.85 10.21
C ILE A 11 4.49 2.42 9.35
N CYS A 12 4.67 1.40 8.53
CA CYS A 12 3.61 0.88 7.66
C CYS A 12 2.45 0.33 8.49
N ARG A 13 2.76 -0.42 9.55
CA ARG A 13 1.75 -0.99 10.42
C ARG A 13 0.94 0.08 11.14
N ALA A 14 1.61 1.12 11.65
CA ALA A 14 0.95 2.21 12.34
C ALA A 14 -0.06 2.92 11.43
N GLU A 15 0.33 3.19 10.19
CA GLU A 15 -0.55 3.82 9.21
C GLU A 15 -1.75 2.94 8.87
N ILE A 16 -1.50 1.67 8.60
CA ILE A 16 -2.57 0.73 8.26
C ILE A 16 -3.54 0.55 9.44
N ASN A 17 -3.02 0.55 10.67
CA ASN A 17 -3.88 0.43 11.84
C ASN A 17 -4.84 1.62 11.96
N LEU A 18 -4.42 2.82 11.55
CA LEU A 18 -5.32 3.97 11.50
C LEU A 18 -6.48 3.72 10.52
N TYR A 19 -6.17 3.13 9.38
CA TYR A 19 -7.19 2.82 8.37
C TYR A 19 -8.12 1.70 8.83
N LYS A 20 -7.58 0.67 9.49
CA LYS A 20 -8.38 -0.46 9.99
C LYS A 20 -9.43 -0.01 11.00
N LYS A 21 -9.15 1.05 11.77
CA LYS A 21 -10.10 1.59 12.75
C LYS A 21 -11.39 2.08 12.11
N GLN A 22 -11.37 2.36 10.81
CA GLN A 22 -12.55 2.85 10.09
C GLN A 22 -13.54 1.74 9.75
N ASN A 23 -13.15 0.47 9.91
CA ASN A 23 -14.02 -0.71 9.71
C ASN A 23 -14.71 -0.71 8.33
N ILE A 24 -13.93 -0.53 7.27
CA ILE A 24 -14.45 -0.54 5.91
C ILE A 24 -14.61 -1.99 5.45
N LYS A 25 -15.85 -2.42 5.22
CA LYS A 25 -16.16 -3.81 4.87
C LYS A 25 -15.62 -4.22 3.50
N ASP A 26 -15.46 -3.28 2.59
CA ASP A 26 -14.99 -3.56 1.23
C ASP A 26 -13.48 -3.75 1.15
N ILE A 27 -12.75 -3.55 2.24
CA ILE A 27 -11.29 -3.65 2.25
C ILE A 27 -10.86 -4.85 3.08
N GLU A 28 -10.09 -5.74 2.45
CA GLU A 28 -9.44 -6.84 3.14
C GLU A 28 -7.94 -6.50 3.26
N TRP A 29 -7.43 -6.48 4.48
CA TRP A 29 -6.03 -6.11 4.75
C TRP A 29 -5.19 -7.37 4.84
N ILE A 30 -4.16 -7.47 3.99
CA ILE A 30 -3.34 -8.67 3.87
C ILE A 30 -1.88 -8.33 4.17
N ASP A 31 -1.32 -9.01 5.18
CA ASP A 31 0.09 -8.88 5.54
C ASP A 31 0.93 -9.68 4.54
N ILE A 32 1.93 -9.03 3.96
CA ILE A 32 2.81 -9.67 2.97
C ILE A 32 3.94 -10.48 3.61
N THR A 33 4.11 -10.39 4.93
CA THR A 33 5.22 -11.06 5.62
C THR A 33 5.07 -12.58 5.49
N ASP A 34 6.05 -13.23 4.86
CA ASP A 34 6.06 -14.69 4.62
C ASP A 34 4.74 -15.19 4.03
N ASN A 35 4.21 -14.47 3.06
CA ASN A 35 2.90 -14.76 2.49
C ASN A 35 3.01 -15.11 1.00
N LYS A 36 3.15 -16.41 0.72
CA LYS A 36 3.23 -16.90 -0.66
C LYS A 36 1.91 -16.71 -1.41
N SER A 37 0.78 -16.76 -0.70
CA SER A 37 -0.52 -16.53 -1.33
C SER A 37 -0.62 -15.13 -1.90
N ALA A 38 -0.07 -14.14 -1.21
CA ALA A 38 -0.06 -12.76 -1.70
C ALA A 38 0.75 -12.65 -2.99
N GLU A 39 1.88 -13.36 -3.08
CA GLU A 39 2.69 -13.37 -4.30
C GLU A 39 1.92 -13.98 -5.48
N LEU A 40 1.19 -15.06 -5.23
CA LEU A 40 0.39 -15.71 -6.26
C LEU A 40 -0.78 -14.85 -6.71
N GLU A 41 -1.47 -14.21 -5.76
CA GLU A 41 -2.64 -13.38 -6.07
C GLU A 41 -2.26 -12.13 -6.88
N THR A 42 -1.11 -11.54 -6.60
CA THR A 42 -0.68 -10.29 -7.24
C THR A 42 0.22 -10.52 -8.44
N LEU A 43 0.76 -11.74 -8.60
CA LEU A 43 1.79 -12.06 -9.58
C LEU A 43 3.04 -11.19 -9.40
N LYS A 44 3.30 -10.80 -8.15
CA LYS A 44 4.47 -10.02 -7.75
C LYS A 44 5.28 -10.82 -6.75
N ASP A 45 6.61 -10.70 -6.79
CA ASP A 45 7.47 -11.38 -5.84
C ASP A 45 7.50 -10.61 -4.50
N ASP A 46 8.13 -11.21 -3.49
CA ASP A 46 8.20 -10.62 -2.15
C ASP A 46 8.92 -9.27 -2.17
N LYS A 47 9.93 -9.12 -3.03
CA LYS A 47 10.68 -7.87 -3.16
C LYS A 47 9.79 -6.75 -3.68
N ALA A 48 8.98 -7.02 -4.72
CA ALA A 48 8.08 -6.03 -5.28
C ALA A 48 7.01 -5.62 -4.27
N LEU A 49 6.45 -6.59 -3.54
CA LEU A 49 5.45 -6.32 -2.52
C LEU A 49 6.00 -5.49 -1.37
N LEU A 50 7.27 -5.71 -0.99
CA LEU A 50 7.92 -4.94 0.05
C LEU A 50 8.23 -3.51 -0.41
N ARG A 51 8.53 -3.35 -1.69
CA ARG A 51 8.98 -2.07 -2.26
C ARG A 51 7.86 -1.01 -2.29
N ARG A 52 6.61 -1.43 -2.51
CA ARG A 52 5.47 -0.52 -2.64
C ARG A 52 4.20 -1.11 -2.06
N LEU A 53 3.27 -0.25 -1.69
CA LEU A 53 1.92 -0.67 -1.34
C LEU A 53 1.24 -1.21 -2.59
N HIS A 54 0.57 -2.35 -2.45
CA HIS A 54 -0.18 -2.96 -3.56
C HIS A 54 -1.64 -3.13 -3.16
N ILE A 55 -2.52 -2.98 -4.13
CA ILE A 55 -3.93 -3.34 -3.96
C ILE A 55 -4.36 -4.22 -5.12
N LYS A 56 -5.37 -5.03 -4.87
CA LYS A 56 -6.01 -5.81 -5.92
C LYS A 56 -7.50 -5.53 -5.88
N ASP A 57 -8.02 -5.03 -6.99
CA ASP A 57 -9.44 -4.72 -7.14
C ASP A 57 -9.95 -5.49 -8.35
N GLY A 58 -10.69 -6.58 -8.10
CA GLY A 58 -11.04 -7.54 -9.13
C GLY A 58 -9.77 -8.21 -9.66
N GLU A 59 -9.55 -8.13 -10.95
CA GLU A 59 -8.37 -8.69 -11.59
C GLU A 59 -7.21 -7.69 -11.68
N LYS A 60 -7.46 -6.43 -11.31
CA LYS A 60 -6.48 -5.36 -11.48
C LYS A 60 -5.61 -5.21 -10.25
N VAL A 61 -4.28 -5.18 -10.45
CA VAL A 61 -3.29 -4.95 -9.41
C VAL A 61 -2.70 -3.57 -9.60
N ILE A 62 -2.77 -2.73 -8.56
CA ILE A 62 -2.30 -1.34 -8.59
C ILE A 62 -1.31 -1.16 -7.47
N SER A 63 -0.23 -0.43 -7.73
CA SER A 63 0.83 -0.22 -6.74
C SER A 63 1.23 1.23 -6.61
N GLY A 64 1.92 1.53 -5.50
CA GLY A 64 2.52 2.84 -5.28
C GLY A 64 1.54 3.92 -4.86
N ALA A 65 1.81 5.14 -5.27
CA ALA A 65 0.99 6.30 -4.90
C ALA A 65 -0.46 6.15 -5.33
N GLU A 66 -0.69 5.56 -6.50
CA GLU A 66 -2.05 5.33 -7.00
C GLU A 66 -2.82 4.40 -6.08
N ALA A 67 -2.15 3.40 -5.49
CA ALA A 67 -2.78 2.49 -4.53
C ALA A 67 -3.27 3.26 -3.30
N PHE A 68 -2.46 4.20 -2.79
CA PHE A 68 -2.88 5.04 -1.68
C PHE A 68 -4.12 5.87 -2.02
N LEU A 69 -4.17 6.43 -3.22
CA LEU A 69 -5.35 7.20 -3.64
C LEU A 69 -6.61 6.36 -3.58
N LEU A 70 -6.53 5.10 -4.02
CA LEU A 70 -7.70 4.23 -4.02
C LEU A 70 -8.11 3.83 -2.61
N VAL A 71 -7.15 3.62 -1.70
CA VAL A 71 -7.47 3.35 -0.29
C VAL A 71 -8.19 4.55 0.30
N TRP A 72 -7.67 5.75 0.11
CA TRP A 72 -8.29 6.97 0.65
C TRP A 72 -9.68 7.20 0.07
N LYS A 73 -9.88 6.87 -1.22
CA LYS A 73 -11.18 7.00 -1.86
C LYS A 73 -12.23 6.12 -1.19
N LYS A 74 -11.81 4.93 -0.73
CA LYS A 74 -12.72 3.96 -0.11
C LYS A 74 -13.06 4.30 1.34
N ILE A 75 -12.23 5.09 2.02
CA ILE A 75 -12.42 5.41 3.44
C ILE A 75 -12.99 6.82 3.57
N PRO A 76 -14.25 6.96 4.01
CA PRO A 76 -14.91 8.28 4.06
C PRO A 76 -14.10 9.33 4.81
N LYS A 77 -13.48 8.97 5.94
CA LYS A 77 -12.69 9.90 6.74
C LYS A 77 -11.50 10.47 5.97
N TYR A 78 -10.92 9.72 5.05
CA TYR A 78 -9.74 10.12 4.29
C TYR A 78 -10.03 10.50 2.85
N LYS A 79 -11.31 10.59 2.48
CA LYS A 79 -11.71 10.92 1.12
C LYS A 79 -11.22 12.31 0.69
N PHE A 80 -11.07 13.23 1.65
CA PHE A 80 -10.52 14.56 1.36
C PHE A 80 -9.08 14.48 0.84
N LEU A 81 -8.31 13.51 1.33
CA LEU A 81 -6.94 13.28 0.83
C LEU A 81 -6.98 12.83 -0.62
N TYR A 82 -7.91 11.93 -0.96
CA TYR A 82 -8.08 11.51 -2.35
C TYR A 82 -8.40 12.72 -3.24
N THR A 83 -9.35 13.54 -2.82
CA THR A 83 -9.79 14.70 -3.60
C THR A 83 -8.64 15.68 -3.85
N PHE A 84 -7.80 15.90 -2.85
CA PHE A 84 -6.65 16.81 -2.95
C PHE A 84 -5.54 16.21 -3.81
N PHE A 85 -5.13 14.97 -3.51
CA PHE A 85 -3.96 14.36 -4.14
C PHE A 85 -4.22 13.79 -5.53
N LYS A 86 -5.47 13.73 -5.97
CA LYS A 86 -5.77 13.29 -7.35
C LYS A 86 -5.49 14.36 -8.40
N MET A 87 -5.31 15.61 -7.99
CA MET A 87 -5.00 16.71 -8.93
C MET A 87 -3.66 16.42 -9.61
N PRO A 88 -3.54 16.55 -10.95
CA PRO A 88 -2.36 16.08 -11.69
C PRO A 88 -1.02 16.57 -11.16
N ILE A 89 -0.88 17.88 -10.91
CA ILE A 89 0.38 18.44 -10.42
C ILE A 89 0.69 17.93 -9.02
N ILE A 90 -0.33 17.94 -8.15
CA ILE A 90 -0.18 17.49 -6.76
C ILE A 90 0.12 15.99 -6.73
N PHE A 91 -0.56 15.21 -7.58
CA PHE A 91 -0.30 13.77 -7.65
C PHE A 91 1.13 13.48 -8.09
N ASN A 92 1.65 14.23 -9.05
CA ASN A 92 3.03 14.03 -9.51
C ASN A 92 4.03 14.29 -8.39
N LEU A 93 3.83 15.36 -7.61
CA LEU A 93 4.68 15.66 -6.45
C LEU A 93 4.55 14.57 -5.38
N PHE A 94 3.32 14.16 -5.08
CA PHE A 94 3.06 13.09 -4.11
C PHE A 94 3.73 11.80 -4.53
N SER A 95 3.59 11.42 -5.79
CA SER A 95 4.18 10.20 -6.33
C SER A 95 5.71 10.23 -6.22
N TYR A 96 6.32 11.37 -6.49
CA TYR A 96 7.76 11.54 -6.37
C TYR A 96 8.22 11.34 -4.92
N PHE A 97 7.56 12.02 -3.97
CA PHE A 97 7.89 11.86 -2.56
C PHE A 97 7.61 10.46 -2.06
N TYR A 98 6.50 9.87 -2.51
CA TYR A 98 6.18 8.49 -2.15
C TYR A 98 7.31 7.54 -2.58
N GLU A 99 7.82 7.68 -3.80
CA GLU A 99 8.88 6.79 -4.30
C GLU A 99 10.15 6.94 -3.48
N ILE A 100 10.49 8.16 -3.06
CA ILE A 100 11.66 8.40 -2.21
C ILE A 100 11.48 7.70 -0.85
N ILE A 101 10.34 7.94 -0.19
CA ILE A 101 10.05 7.36 1.12
C ILE A 101 9.97 5.84 1.03
N ALA A 102 9.30 5.31 0.01
CA ALA A 102 9.17 3.88 -0.20
C ALA A 102 10.54 3.23 -0.41
N PHE A 103 11.45 3.89 -1.12
CA PHE A 103 12.79 3.37 -1.33
C PHE A 103 13.55 3.28 -0.01
N PHE A 104 13.50 4.33 0.82
CA PHE A 104 14.16 4.29 2.13
C PHE A 104 13.57 3.23 3.05
N LEU A 105 12.24 3.10 3.07
CA LEU A 105 11.59 2.06 3.86
C LEU A 105 11.94 0.66 3.34
N TYR A 106 12.06 0.52 2.03
CA TYR A 106 12.51 -0.73 1.43
C TYR A 106 13.90 -1.12 1.91
N LEU A 107 14.85 -0.15 1.88
CA LEU A 107 16.22 -0.39 2.34
C LEU A 107 16.24 -0.77 3.82
N LYS A 108 15.41 -0.11 4.62
CA LYS A 108 15.32 -0.38 6.05
C LYS A 108 14.78 -1.78 6.32
N ASN A 109 13.81 -2.24 5.53
CA ASN A 109 13.09 -3.48 5.78
C ASN A 109 13.53 -4.66 4.91
N LYS A 110 14.47 -4.46 4.00
CA LYS A 110 14.86 -5.53 3.06
C LYS A 110 15.42 -6.77 3.75
N LYS A 111 15.87 -6.65 4.99
CA LYS A 111 16.40 -7.77 5.76
C LYS A 111 15.35 -8.85 6.02
N GLN A 112 14.07 -8.51 5.96
CA GLN A 112 13.00 -9.49 6.16
C GLN A 112 12.80 -10.40 4.94
N LEU A 113 13.38 -10.03 3.80
CA LEU A 113 13.30 -10.87 2.61
C LEU A 113 14.16 -12.10 2.79
N SER A 114 13.59 -13.28 2.49
CA SER A 114 14.36 -14.51 2.52
C SER A 114 15.24 -14.58 1.27
N ASN A 115 16.49 -14.92 1.48
CA ASN A 115 17.45 -15.06 0.38
C ASN A 115 17.56 -16.52 -0.02
#